data_67922fee627c4484291d09a4561a7f79
#
_entry.id   67922fee627c4484291d09a4561a7f79
#
_cell.length_a   1.000
_cell.length_b   1.000
_cell.length_c   1.000
_cell.angle_alpha   90.00
_cell.angle_beta   90.00
_cell.angle_gamma   90.00
#
_symmetry.space_group_name_H-M   'P 1'
#
loop_
_entity.id
_entity.type
_entity.pdbx_description
1 polymer ?
#
loop_
_entity_poly.entity_id
_entity_poly.type
_entity_poly.pdbx_seq_one_letter_code
_entity_poly.pdbx_strand_id
1 'polypeptide(L)'
;MTFNIQSGVRGLDGVAEVIRAAHPDIVALQEVDRGSRRARGLDQTVVLSERTGLPYHAYFRTTDLHGGAYGIALLSRFPLEALAQYPLPVPRGAEPRTMAHALMQVAGREVSVYITHLIRRPFNGDARMRQSALIAGMLERDPRPKLLMGDLNDDPDSLPVRLLRRNLTDVAAANGQGSEGTYPLPLPFSPALRIDYVLACDAFVPLRSTVLHVGASDHYPVIADVRLKEAPAVEAVVGTAP
;
A
#
# COMPACT_ATOMS: atom_id res chain seq x y z
N MET A 1 -4.70 -4.43 3.99
CA MET A 1 -3.36 -4.75 4.54
C MET A 1 -2.28 -4.16 3.66
N THR A 2 -1.17 -3.66 4.22
CA THR A 2 0.07 -3.42 3.45
C THR A 2 1.19 -4.28 4.04
N PHE A 3 2.05 -4.83 3.19
CA PHE A 3 3.12 -5.73 3.61
C PHE A 3 4.30 -5.70 2.63
N ASN A 4 5.43 -5.14 3.04
CA ASN A 4 6.71 -5.31 2.36
C ASN A 4 7.22 -6.73 2.66
N ILE A 5 7.33 -7.58 1.63
CA ILE A 5 7.64 -9.02 1.79
C ILE A 5 9.12 -9.35 1.62
N GLN A 6 9.99 -8.34 1.46
CA GLN A 6 11.43 -8.54 1.29
C GLN A 6 11.73 -9.60 0.21
N SER A 7 11.09 -9.50 -0.96
CA SER A 7 11.20 -10.48 -2.06
C SER A 7 10.98 -11.94 -1.65
N GLY A 8 10.27 -12.15 -0.57
CA GLY A 8 10.00 -13.50 -0.07
C GLY A 8 11.24 -14.28 0.38
N VAL A 9 12.33 -13.60 0.76
CA VAL A 9 13.60 -14.26 1.13
C VAL A 9 13.48 -15.16 2.36
N ARG A 10 12.48 -14.93 3.23
CA ARG A 10 12.17 -15.77 4.39
C ARG A 10 11.15 -16.87 4.10
N GLY A 11 10.73 -17.00 2.84
CA GLY A 11 9.76 -17.98 2.36
C GLY A 11 8.36 -17.40 2.13
N LEU A 12 7.79 -17.70 0.94
CA LEU A 12 6.44 -17.25 0.59
C LEU A 12 5.33 -17.95 1.39
N ASP A 13 5.61 -19.14 1.94
CA ASP A 13 4.65 -19.86 2.79
C ASP A 13 4.31 -19.07 4.04
N GLY A 14 5.31 -18.52 4.73
CA GLY A 14 5.11 -17.66 5.90
C GLY A 14 4.36 -16.36 5.56
N VAL A 15 4.67 -15.73 4.42
CA VAL A 15 3.94 -14.55 3.94
C VAL A 15 2.47 -14.89 3.67
N ALA A 16 2.20 -16.00 2.96
CA ALA A 16 0.85 -16.44 2.65
C ALA A 16 0.05 -16.81 3.90
N GLU A 17 0.68 -17.44 4.89
CA GLU A 17 0.05 -17.78 6.16
C GLU A 17 -0.39 -16.54 6.94
N VAL A 18 0.48 -15.54 7.02
CA VAL A 18 0.17 -14.26 7.67
C VAL A 18 -1.00 -13.56 6.98
N ILE A 19 -1.00 -13.47 5.65
CA ILE A 19 -2.08 -12.85 4.89
C ILE A 19 -3.38 -13.64 5.10
N ARG A 20 -3.34 -14.97 5.00
CA ARG A 20 -4.51 -15.82 5.17
C ARG A 20 -5.11 -15.72 6.58
N ALA A 21 -4.26 -15.73 7.62
CA ALA A 21 -4.71 -15.62 9.01
C ALA A 21 -5.36 -14.26 9.32
N ALA A 22 -4.93 -13.20 8.64
CA ALA A 22 -5.46 -11.85 8.80
C ALA A 22 -6.75 -11.59 8.02
N HIS A 23 -7.11 -12.46 7.06
CA HIS A 23 -8.32 -12.36 6.21
C HIS A 23 -8.56 -10.97 5.57
N PRO A 24 -7.56 -10.30 4.99
CA PRO A 24 -7.78 -8.99 4.40
C PRO A 24 -8.60 -9.09 3.11
N ASP A 25 -9.38 -8.04 2.82
CA ASP A 25 -10.05 -7.90 1.53
C ASP A 25 -9.09 -7.45 0.43
N ILE A 26 -8.08 -6.65 0.79
CA ILE A 26 -7.11 -6.02 -0.13
C ILE A 26 -5.73 -6.07 0.51
N VAL A 27 -4.71 -6.46 -0.27
CA VAL A 27 -3.31 -6.50 0.16
C VAL A 27 -2.43 -5.74 -0.81
N ALA A 28 -1.79 -4.68 -0.33
CA ALA A 28 -0.70 -4.01 -1.01
C ALA A 28 0.63 -4.67 -0.64
N LEU A 29 1.34 -5.21 -1.63
CA LEU A 29 2.62 -5.87 -1.45
C LEU A 29 3.74 -5.01 -2.03
N GLN A 30 4.83 -4.87 -1.27
CA GLN A 30 6.05 -4.21 -1.73
C GLN A 30 7.18 -5.26 -1.78
N GLU A 31 8.20 -4.97 -2.60
CA GLU A 31 9.33 -5.85 -2.85
C GLU A 31 8.92 -7.23 -3.36
N VAL A 32 8.18 -7.25 -4.44
CA VAL A 32 7.69 -8.49 -5.08
C VAL A 32 8.54 -8.83 -6.29
N ASP A 33 9.02 -10.06 -6.36
CA ASP A 33 9.77 -10.58 -7.50
C ASP A 33 8.87 -11.35 -8.47
N ARG A 34 9.20 -11.24 -9.75
CA ARG A 34 8.59 -12.01 -10.82
C ARG A 34 9.66 -12.60 -11.74
N GLY A 35 9.78 -13.91 -11.76
CA GLY A 35 10.72 -14.62 -12.62
C GLY A 35 12.20 -14.44 -12.29
N SER A 36 12.56 -13.84 -11.14
CA SER A 36 13.94 -13.61 -10.74
C SER A 36 14.63 -14.90 -10.29
N ARG A 37 15.98 -14.93 -10.40
CA ARG A 37 16.76 -16.09 -9.92
C ARG A 37 16.60 -16.31 -8.42
N ARG A 38 16.54 -15.25 -7.60
CA ARG A 38 16.34 -15.39 -6.14
C ARG A 38 14.94 -15.90 -5.79
N ALA A 39 13.93 -15.61 -6.61
CA ALA A 39 12.59 -16.17 -6.51
C ALA A 39 12.45 -17.52 -7.22
N ARG A 40 13.55 -18.14 -7.67
CA ARG A 40 13.57 -19.42 -8.39
C ARG A 40 12.65 -19.47 -9.61
N GLY A 41 12.54 -18.35 -10.32
CA GLY A 41 11.69 -18.21 -11.51
C GLY A 41 10.20 -18.06 -11.21
N LEU A 42 9.77 -17.99 -9.95
CA LEU A 42 8.37 -17.86 -9.58
C LEU A 42 7.84 -16.45 -9.86
N ASP A 43 6.56 -16.36 -10.19
CA ASP A 43 5.76 -15.15 -10.05
C ASP A 43 5.18 -15.12 -8.63
N GLN A 44 5.77 -14.31 -7.74
CA GLN A 44 5.37 -14.27 -6.35
C GLN A 44 3.94 -13.74 -6.16
N THR A 45 3.46 -12.89 -7.09
CA THR A 45 2.08 -12.37 -7.05
C THR A 45 1.07 -13.49 -7.28
N VAL A 46 1.30 -14.31 -8.31
CA VAL A 46 0.44 -15.47 -8.63
C VAL A 46 0.45 -16.47 -7.48
N VAL A 47 1.63 -16.84 -6.99
CA VAL A 47 1.78 -17.80 -5.89
C VAL A 47 1.06 -17.32 -4.63
N LEU A 48 1.18 -16.04 -4.28
CA LEU A 48 0.50 -15.48 -3.10
C LEU A 48 -1.01 -15.38 -3.32
N SER A 49 -1.48 -15.00 -4.51
CA SER A 49 -2.91 -15.01 -4.85
C SER A 49 -3.54 -16.39 -4.64
N GLU A 50 -2.93 -17.43 -5.21
CA GLU A 50 -3.40 -18.81 -5.08
C GLU A 50 -3.41 -19.29 -3.62
N ARG A 51 -2.32 -19.04 -2.87
CA ARG A 51 -2.18 -19.51 -1.49
C ARG A 51 -3.05 -18.77 -0.48
N THR A 52 -3.41 -17.52 -0.76
CA THR A 52 -4.23 -16.71 0.15
C THR A 52 -5.71 -16.74 -0.17
N GLY A 53 -6.10 -17.24 -1.35
CA GLY A 53 -7.48 -17.26 -1.81
C GLY A 53 -7.99 -15.87 -2.21
N LEU A 54 -7.10 -14.92 -2.51
CA LEU A 54 -7.44 -13.62 -3.06
C LEU A 54 -7.36 -13.70 -4.60
N PRO A 55 -8.48 -13.90 -5.32
CA PRO A 55 -8.45 -14.35 -6.71
C PRO A 55 -8.02 -13.28 -7.70
N TYR A 56 -8.19 -12.00 -7.34
CA TYR A 56 -7.82 -10.90 -8.23
C TYR A 56 -6.48 -10.33 -7.81
N HIS A 57 -5.57 -10.22 -8.77
CA HIS A 57 -4.24 -9.70 -8.50
C HIS A 57 -3.69 -8.90 -9.68
N ALA A 58 -2.80 -7.97 -9.39
CA ALA A 58 -2.06 -7.21 -10.38
C ALA A 58 -0.61 -7.02 -9.92
N TYR A 59 0.34 -7.19 -10.85
CA TYR A 59 1.75 -6.93 -10.65
C TYR A 59 2.17 -5.68 -11.42
N PHE A 60 2.90 -4.80 -10.77
CA PHE A 60 3.40 -3.55 -11.34
C PHE A 60 4.94 -3.56 -11.30
N ARG A 61 5.54 -3.81 -12.46
CA ARG A 61 6.99 -3.88 -12.60
C ARG A 61 7.61 -2.50 -12.39
N THR A 62 8.56 -2.42 -11.47
CA THR A 62 9.32 -1.20 -11.20
C THR A 62 10.67 -1.21 -11.92
N THR A 63 11.38 -2.34 -11.88
CA THR A 63 12.69 -2.50 -12.52
C THR A 63 13.00 -3.96 -12.83
N ASP A 64 14.09 -4.20 -13.56
CA ASP A 64 14.67 -5.54 -13.70
C ASP A 64 15.69 -5.77 -12.60
N LEU A 65 15.60 -6.93 -11.98
CA LEU A 65 16.50 -7.31 -10.90
C LEU A 65 16.73 -8.82 -10.87
N HIS A 66 17.98 -9.25 -10.69
CA HIS A 66 18.33 -10.67 -10.58
C HIS A 66 17.85 -11.55 -11.74
N GLY A 67 17.77 -11.02 -12.96
CA GLY A 67 17.35 -11.74 -14.16
C GLY A 67 15.84 -11.94 -14.30
N GLY A 68 15.05 -11.25 -13.52
CA GLY A 68 13.61 -11.14 -13.62
C GLY A 68 13.14 -9.73 -13.35
N ALA A 69 11.87 -9.54 -13.01
CA ALA A 69 11.30 -8.27 -12.65
C ALA A 69 11.12 -8.14 -11.13
N TYR A 70 11.19 -6.90 -10.65
CA TYR A 70 10.97 -6.50 -9.27
C TYR A 70 9.97 -5.34 -9.23
N GLY A 71 9.08 -5.34 -8.25
CA GLY A 71 8.05 -4.31 -8.20
C GLY A 71 7.16 -4.37 -6.97
N ILE A 72 5.93 -3.92 -7.17
CA ILE A 72 4.85 -3.94 -6.18
C ILE A 72 3.67 -4.71 -6.75
N ALA A 73 2.82 -5.25 -5.87
CA ALA A 73 1.65 -6.01 -6.30
C ALA A 73 0.43 -5.71 -5.44
N LEU A 74 -0.73 -5.98 -6.00
CA LEU A 74 -2.03 -5.87 -5.35
C LEU A 74 -2.72 -7.21 -5.41
N LEU A 75 -3.20 -7.70 -4.27
CA LEU A 75 -4.12 -8.83 -4.19
C LEU A 75 -5.46 -8.34 -3.68
N SER A 76 -6.56 -8.90 -4.16
CA SER A 76 -7.89 -8.43 -3.81
C SER A 76 -8.93 -9.54 -3.86
N ARG A 77 -9.93 -9.42 -2.98
CA ARG A 77 -11.20 -10.16 -3.06
C ARG A 77 -12.11 -9.60 -4.16
N PHE A 78 -11.95 -8.32 -4.48
CA PHE A 78 -12.76 -7.60 -5.47
C PHE A 78 -12.07 -7.61 -6.83
N PRO A 79 -12.83 -7.67 -7.95
CA PRO A 79 -12.27 -7.47 -9.28
C PRO A 79 -11.46 -6.18 -9.36
N LEU A 80 -10.34 -6.24 -10.08
CA LEU A 80 -9.46 -5.10 -10.33
C LEU A 80 -9.77 -4.52 -11.71
N GLU A 81 -10.08 -3.24 -11.75
CA GLU A 81 -10.42 -2.51 -12.96
C GLU A 81 -9.50 -1.31 -13.15
N ALA A 82 -9.40 -0.79 -14.37
CA ALA A 82 -8.68 0.44 -14.73
C ALA A 82 -7.27 0.52 -14.10
N LEU A 83 -6.47 -0.52 -14.28
CA LEU A 83 -5.11 -0.59 -13.76
C LEU A 83 -4.23 0.51 -14.38
N ALA A 84 -3.50 1.23 -13.55
CA ALA A 84 -2.55 2.24 -13.98
C ALA A 84 -1.27 2.20 -13.13
N GLN A 85 -0.16 2.64 -13.73
CA GLN A 85 1.13 2.72 -13.06
C GLN A 85 1.80 4.05 -13.39
N TYR A 86 2.37 4.69 -12.38
CA TYR A 86 2.97 6.02 -12.49
C TYR A 86 4.40 5.99 -11.94
N PRO A 87 5.43 6.22 -12.78
CA PRO A 87 6.80 6.35 -12.31
C PRO A 87 6.94 7.50 -11.32
N LEU A 88 7.67 7.27 -10.25
CA LEU A 88 7.96 8.31 -9.26
C LEU A 88 9.38 8.86 -9.47
N PRO A 89 9.59 10.16 -9.24
CA PRO A 89 10.90 10.77 -9.41
C PRO A 89 11.92 10.17 -8.42
N VAL A 90 13.10 9.79 -8.94
CA VAL A 90 14.23 9.29 -8.14
C VAL A 90 15.51 10.00 -8.53
N PRO A 91 16.54 10.10 -7.66
CA PRO A 91 17.85 10.57 -8.03
C PRO A 91 18.48 9.70 -9.14
N ARG A 92 19.38 10.29 -9.91
CA ARG A 92 20.10 9.57 -10.98
C ARG A 92 20.84 8.35 -10.40
N GLY A 93 20.63 7.18 -10.99
CA GLY A 93 21.24 5.92 -10.56
C GLY A 93 20.60 5.27 -9.35
N ALA A 94 19.57 5.88 -8.76
CA ALA A 94 18.80 5.24 -7.72
C ALA A 94 17.81 4.20 -8.30
N GLU A 95 17.40 3.26 -7.46
CA GLU A 95 16.40 2.26 -7.83
C GLU A 95 15.07 2.95 -8.19
N PRO A 96 14.48 2.63 -9.35
CA PRO A 96 13.17 3.18 -9.74
C PRO A 96 12.09 2.93 -8.68
N ARG A 97 11.14 3.84 -8.60
CA ARG A 97 9.97 3.74 -7.73
C ARG A 97 8.70 4.02 -8.51
N THR A 98 7.60 3.48 -8.04
CA THR A 98 6.32 3.62 -8.72
C THR A 98 5.18 3.75 -7.71
N MET A 99 4.12 4.40 -8.14
CA MET A 99 2.80 4.26 -7.57
C MET A 99 1.92 3.51 -8.57
N ALA A 100 1.13 2.58 -8.10
CA ALA A 100 0.13 1.89 -8.91
C ALA A 100 -1.26 2.18 -8.40
N HIS A 101 -2.25 2.05 -9.28
CA HIS A 101 -3.66 2.33 -9.04
C HIS A 101 -4.53 1.23 -9.64
N ALA A 102 -5.57 0.88 -8.92
CA ALA A 102 -6.67 0.04 -9.41
C ALA A 102 -8.01 0.61 -8.94
N LEU A 103 -9.03 0.47 -9.77
CA LEU A 103 -10.42 0.65 -9.36
C LEU A 103 -11.02 -0.66 -8.90
N MET A 104 -11.91 -0.59 -7.93
CA MET A 104 -12.68 -1.72 -7.41
C MET A 104 -14.11 -1.30 -7.13
N GLN A 105 -15.06 -2.21 -7.33
CA GLN A 105 -16.43 -2.03 -6.87
C GLN A 105 -16.57 -2.56 -5.44
N VAL A 106 -16.80 -1.67 -4.49
CA VAL A 106 -16.99 -2.00 -3.07
C VAL A 106 -18.33 -1.44 -2.60
N ALA A 107 -19.23 -2.32 -2.17
CA ALA A 107 -20.57 -1.93 -1.73
C ALA A 107 -21.31 -1.03 -2.75
N GLY A 108 -21.19 -1.33 -4.04
CA GLY A 108 -21.84 -0.59 -5.12
C GLY A 108 -21.22 0.76 -5.47
N ARG A 109 -20.01 1.05 -4.96
CA ARG A 109 -19.28 2.29 -5.24
C ARG A 109 -17.91 1.99 -5.84
N GLU A 110 -17.49 2.80 -6.79
CA GLU A 110 -16.11 2.79 -7.25
C GLU A 110 -15.18 3.31 -6.15
N VAL A 111 -14.17 2.53 -5.82
CA VAL A 111 -13.11 2.85 -4.86
C VAL A 111 -11.76 2.80 -5.56
N SER A 112 -10.99 3.86 -5.45
CA SER A 112 -9.61 3.91 -5.92
C SER A 112 -8.66 3.37 -4.87
N VAL A 113 -7.86 2.38 -5.23
CA VAL A 113 -6.81 1.84 -4.38
C VAL A 113 -5.46 2.16 -5.00
N TYR A 114 -4.68 2.95 -4.28
CA TYR A 114 -3.31 3.33 -4.64
C TYR A 114 -2.34 2.56 -3.77
N ILE A 115 -1.30 1.99 -4.40
CA ILE A 115 -0.22 1.32 -3.70
C ILE A 115 1.11 1.92 -4.12
N THR A 116 2.06 2.02 -3.20
CA THR A 116 3.38 2.60 -3.48
C THR A 116 4.49 1.99 -2.63
N HIS A 117 5.73 2.19 -3.05
CA HIS A 117 6.93 1.98 -2.28
C HIS A 117 7.88 3.14 -2.57
N LEU A 118 8.05 4.06 -1.63
CA LEU A 118 8.90 5.24 -1.80
C LEU A 118 10.38 4.89 -1.70
N ILE A 119 11.22 5.82 -2.14
CA ILE A 119 12.66 5.62 -2.10
C ILE A 119 13.19 5.48 -0.68
N ARG A 120 14.08 4.50 -0.49
CA ARG A 120 14.61 4.09 0.81
C ARG A 120 15.37 5.22 1.53
N ARG A 121 15.29 5.21 2.86
CA ARG A 121 16.18 5.92 3.79
C ARG A 121 17.59 5.30 3.81
N PRO A 122 18.60 5.99 4.36
CA PRO A 122 18.65 7.42 4.72
C PRO A 122 18.92 8.30 3.51
N PHE A 123 19.10 9.61 3.68
CA PHE A 123 19.58 10.61 2.71
C PHE A 123 18.64 11.02 1.55
N ASN A 124 17.51 10.38 1.35
CA ASN A 124 16.61 10.63 0.21
C ASN A 124 15.35 11.46 0.58
N GLY A 125 15.40 12.29 1.63
CA GLY A 125 14.24 13.09 2.08
C GLY A 125 13.64 13.96 0.98
N ASP A 126 14.48 14.68 0.22
CA ASP A 126 14.02 15.52 -0.89
C ASP A 126 13.36 14.71 -2.02
N ALA A 127 13.88 13.51 -2.29
CA ALA A 127 13.28 12.62 -3.29
C ALA A 127 11.93 12.11 -2.82
N ARG A 128 11.80 11.67 -1.55
CA ARG A 128 10.51 11.27 -0.96
C ARG A 128 9.52 12.44 -0.95
N MET A 129 10.00 13.66 -0.67
CA MET A 129 9.14 14.85 -0.73
C MET A 129 8.58 15.08 -2.14
N ARG A 130 9.40 14.97 -3.19
CA ARG A 130 8.95 15.07 -4.59
C ARG A 130 7.99 13.93 -4.97
N GLN A 131 8.26 12.70 -4.51
CA GLN A 131 7.38 11.55 -4.71
C GLN A 131 6.03 11.78 -4.04
N SER A 132 6.02 12.18 -2.78
CA SER A 132 4.79 12.48 -2.04
C SER A 132 4.00 13.65 -2.65
N ALA A 133 4.67 14.68 -3.16
CA ALA A 133 4.01 15.80 -3.83
C ALA A 133 3.30 15.36 -5.13
N LEU A 134 3.94 14.51 -5.92
CA LEU A 134 3.32 13.94 -7.12
C LEU A 134 2.10 13.08 -6.75
N ILE A 135 2.25 12.19 -5.77
CA ILE A 135 1.15 11.33 -5.27
C ILE A 135 -0.01 12.20 -4.76
N ALA A 136 0.26 13.16 -3.87
CA ALA A 136 -0.77 14.04 -3.32
C ALA A 136 -1.57 14.76 -4.42
N GLY A 137 -0.88 15.33 -5.42
CA GLY A 137 -1.54 15.98 -6.54
C GLY A 137 -2.38 15.04 -7.42
N MET A 138 -2.04 13.75 -7.49
CA MET A 138 -2.87 12.77 -8.20
C MET A 138 -4.09 12.38 -7.37
N LEU A 139 -3.93 12.16 -6.07
CA LEU A 139 -5.01 11.84 -5.16
C LEU A 139 -6.04 12.97 -5.06
N GLU A 140 -5.62 14.24 -5.10
CA GLU A 140 -6.49 15.42 -5.08
C GLU A 140 -7.41 15.48 -6.31
N ARG A 141 -6.94 15.03 -7.47
CA ARG A 141 -7.72 15.04 -8.72
C ARG A 141 -8.68 13.85 -8.84
N ASP A 142 -8.56 12.86 -8.01
CA ASP A 142 -9.47 11.72 -8.01
C ASP A 142 -10.66 12.01 -7.06
N PRO A 143 -11.90 12.15 -7.57
CA PRO A 143 -13.07 12.45 -6.74
C PRO A 143 -13.61 11.24 -5.98
N ARG A 144 -13.13 10.02 -6.29
CA ARG A 144 -13.63 8.78 -5.70
C ARG A 144 -13.15 8.58 -4.28
N PRO A 145 -13.89 7.77 -3.48
CA PRO A 145 -13.33 7.17 -2.27
C PRO A 145 -11.99 6.52 -2.56
N LYS A 146 -10.97 6.81 -1.74
CA LYS A 146 -9.63 6.31 -2.04
C LYS A 146 -8.84 5.90 -0.81
N LEU A 147 -8.01 4.85 -1.01
CA LEU A 147 -7.00 4.37 -0.08
C LEU A 147 -5.62 4.54 -0.72
N LEU A 148 -4.63 4.92 0.08
CA LEU A 148 -3.21 4.84 -0.27
C LEU A 148 -2.52 3.93 0.74
N MET A 149 -1.86 2.88 0.23
CA MET A 149 -1.19 1.88 1.05
C MET A 149 0.25 1.68 0.59
N GLY A 150 1.15 1.38 1.53
CA GLY A 150 2.51 1.01 1.16
C GLY A 150 3.57 1.39 2.17
N ASP A 151 4.81 1.08 1.78
CA ASP A 151 6.03 1.49 2.46
C ASP A 151 6.42 2.90 1.99
N LEU A 152 6.19 3.88 2.84
CA LEU A 152 6.54 5.28 2.57
C LEU A 152 8.00 5.59 2.92
N ASN A 153 8.72 4.64 3.54
CA ASN A 153 10.13 4.78 3.90
C ASN A 153 10.45 6.05 4.72
N ASP A 154 9.46 6.56 5.48
CA ASP A 154 9.62 7.76 6.29
C ASP A 154 8.73 7.75 7.54
N ASP A 155 9.12 8.54 8.54
CA ASP A 155 8.42 8.63 9.82
C ASP A 155 7.10 9.42 9.72
N PRO A 156 6.15 9.23 10.65
CA PRO A 156 4.86 9.92 10.65
C PRO A 156 4.95 11.45 10.67
N ASP A 157 6.00 11.99 11.29
CA ASP A 157 6.20 13.43 11.43
C ASP A 157 7.07 14.05 10.33
N SER A 158 7.57 13.24 9.41
CA SER A 158 8.32 13.72 8.26
C SER A 158 7.46 14.55 7.31
N LEU A 159 8.06 15.51 6.61
CA LEU A 159 7.35 16.35 5.66
C LEU A 159 6.68 15.55 4.52
N PRO A 160 7.31 14.50 3.94
CA PRO A 160 6.68 13.65 2.93
C PRO A 160 5.40 12.97 3.42
N VAL A 161 5.41 12.36 4.62
CA VAL A 161 4.22 11.69 5.18
C VAL A 161 3.16 12.70 5.59
N ARG A 162 3.53 13.80 6.23
CA ARG A 162 2.61 14.88 6.59
C ARG A 162 1.90 15.47 5.37
N LEU A 163 2.59 15.58 4.23
CA LEU A 163 1.98 16.05 2.99
C LEU A 163 0.86 15.12 2.51
N LEU A 164 1.10 13.81 2.51
CA LEU A 164 0.08 12.81 2.12
C LEU A 164 -1.10 12.80 3.10
N ARG A 165 -0.85 13.06 4.38
CA ARG A 165 -1.86 13.11 5.44
C ARG A 165 -2.70 14.41 5.44
N ARG A 166 -2.43 15.39 4.58
CA ARG A 166 -3.27 16.59 4.50
C ARG A 166 -4.72 16.29 4.12
N ASN A 167 -4.90 15.35 3.18
CA ASN A 167 -6.21 14.97 2.65
C ASN A 167 -6.55 13.49 2.91
N LEU A 168 -5.70 12.78 3.65
CA LEU A 168 -5.90 11.39 4.03
C LEU A 168 -5.70 11.21 5.52
N THR A 169 -6.55 10.43 6.13
CA THR A 169 -6.44 9.99 7.52
C THR A 169 -5.52 8.78 7.60
N ASP A 170 -4.53 8.84 8.45
CA ASP A 170 -3.72 7.71 8.85
C ASP A 170 -4.53 6.80 9.78
N VAL A 171 -4.92 5.63 9.27
CA VAL A 171 -5.84 4.72 9.99
C VAL A 171 -5.26 4.27 11.33
N ALA A 172 -3.96 4.00 11.39
CA ALA A 172 -3.32 3.61 12.64
C ALA A 172 -3.32 4.75 13.67
N ALA A 173 -2.96 5.96 13.25
CA ALA A 173 -2.96 7.12 14.14
C ALA A 173 -4.37 7.46 14.66
N ALA A 174 -5.40 7.34 13.81
CA ALA A 174 -6.80 7.56 14.20
C ALA A 174 -7.30 6.56 15.23
N ASN A 175 -6.67 5.39 15.32
CA ASN A 175 -7.03 4.32 16.27
C ASN A 175 -6.06 4.20 17.47
N GLY A 176 -5.22 5.21 17.71
CA GLY A 176 -4.27 5.20 18.82
C GLY A 176 -3.03 4.32 18.62
N GLN A 177 -2.84 3.74 17.43
CA GLN A 177 -1.70 2.87 17.07
C GLN A 177 -0.61 3.64 16.28
N GLY A 178 -0.66 4.97 16.32
CA GLY A 178 0.20 5.84 15.51
C GLY A 178 1.70 5.79 15.84
N SER A 179 2.09 5.20 16.96
CA SER A 179 3.49 5.05 17.38
C SER A 179 4.04 3.64 17.16
N GLU A 180 3.23 2.67 16.77
CA GLU A 180 3.66 1.28 16.60
C GLU A 180 4.55 1.13 15.37
N GLY A 181 5.79 0.64 15.57
CA GLY A 181 6.78 0.50 14.51
C GLY A 181 6.52 -0.71 13.62
N THR A 182 6.81 -0.55 12.32
CA THR A 182 6.59 -1.58 11.30
C THR A 182 7.89 -2.19 10.76
N TYR A 183 9.03 -1.54 11.00
CA TYR A 183 10.36 -1.99 10.57
C TYR A 183 11.31 -2.04 11.76
N PRO A 184 11.57 -3.23 12.34
CA PRO A 184 12.51 -3.40 13.43
C PRO A 184 13.94 -3.15 12.95
N LEU A 185 14.65 -2.28 13.66
CA LEU A 185 16.07 -2.05 13.38
C LEU A 185 16.90 -3.23 13.88
N PRO A 186 17.98 -3.62 13.16
CA PRO A 186 18.86 -4.72 13.56
C PRO A 186 19.84 -4.33 14.70
N LEU A 187 19.41 -3.42 15.57
CA LEU A 187 20.19 -2.91 16.69
C LEU A 187 19.48 -3.25 18.00
N PRO A 188 20.18 -3.80 19.00
CA PRO A 188 19.58 -4.10 20.29
C PRO A 188 18.92 -2.86 20.90
N PHE A 189 17.74 -3.03 21.47
CA PHE A 189 16.98 -1.97 22.16
C PHE A 189 16.58 -0.75 21.31
N SER A 190 16.76 -0.80 19.98
CA SER A 190 16.27 0.27 19.10
C SER A 190 14.78 0.12 18.87
N PRO A 191 14.01 1.21 18.93
CA PRO A 191 12.60 1.17 18.56
C PRO A 191 12.47 0.85 17.06
N ALA A 192 11.43 0.09 16.70
CA ALA A 192 11.10 -0.11 15.31
C ALA A 192 10.68 1.21 14.66
N LEU A 193 11.08 1.42 13.40
CA LEU A 193 10.62 2.56 12.60
C LEU A 193 9.20 2.30 12.12
N ARG A 194 8.36 3.32 12.12
CA ARG A 194 7.04 3.26 11.50
C ARG A 194 7.13 3.86 10.10
N ILE A 195 7.16 3.00 9.08
CA ILE A 195 7.35 3.40 7.69
C ILE A 195 6.31 2.83 6.72
N ASP A 196 5.46 1.91 7.18
CA ASP A 196 4.37 1.31 6.40
C ASP A 196 3.03 1.90 6.84
N TYR A 197 2.16 2.24 5.87
CA TYR A 197 0.95 3.00 6.13
C TYR A 197 -0.26 2.49 5.34
N VAL A 198 -1.43 2.63 5.97
CA VAL A 198 -2.73 2.64 5.32
C VAL A 198 -3.37 3.99 5.57
N LEU A 199 -3.51 4.79 4.52
CA LEU A 199 -4.11 6.11 4.54
C LEU A 199 -5.44 6.07 3.80
N ALA A 200 -6.48 6.67 4.37
CA ALA A 200 -7.84 6.65 3.85
C ALA A 200 -8.39 8.07 3.70
N CYS A 201 -9.12 8.37 2.63
CA CYS A 201 -9.82 9.65 2.53
C CYS A 201 -11.03 9.70 3.47
N ASP A 202 -11.65 10.85 3.56
CA ASP A 202 -12.80 11.13 4.42
C ASP A 202 -14.07 10.31 4.09
N ALA A 203 -14.13 9.67 2.93
CA ALA A 203 -15.19 8.72 2.58
C ALA A 203 -15.15 7.44 3.42
N PHE A 204 -14.07 7.19 4.15
CA PHE A 204 -13.93 6.05 5.04
C PHE A 204 -13.96 6.45 6.51
N VAL A 205 -14.47 5.54 7.34
CA VAL A 205 -14.37 5.59 8.80
C VAL A 205 -13.31 4.60 9.24
N PRO A 206 -12.21 5.05 9.85
CA PRO A 206 -11.24 4.16 10.49
C PRO A 206 -11.90 3.40 11.65
N LEU A 207 -11.79 2.07 11.66
CA LEU A 207 -12.37 1.23 12.70
C LEU A 207 -11.31 0.60 13.61
N ARG A 208 -10.23 0.09 13.00
CA ARG A 208 -9.17 -0.60 13.71
C ARG A 208 -7.89 -0.54 12.90
N SER A 209 -6.74 -0.57 13.58
CA SER A 209 -5.44 -0.87 12.98
C SER A 209 -4.64 -1.80 13.89
N THR A 210 -3.77 -2.62 13.30
CA THR A 210 -2.90 -3.54 14.03
C THR A 210 -1.63 -3.77 13.23
N VAL A 211 -0.49 -3.71 13.89
CA VAL A 211 0.80 -4.17 13.36
C VAL A 211 1.01 -5.63 13.81
N LEU A 212 1.24 -6.54 12.88
CA LEU A 212 1.47 -7.95 13.22
C LEU A 212 2.97 -8.21 13.37
N HIS A 213 3.42 -8.47 14.59
CA HIS A 213 4.82 -8.81 14.89
C HIS A 213 5.12 -10.25 14.48
N VAL A 214 5.46 -10.44 13.20
CA VAL A 214 5.71 -11.76 12.59
C VAL A 214 7.09 -11.84 11.95
N GLY A 215 7.63 -13.04 11.85
CA GLY A 215 8.97 -13.28 11.30
C GLY A 215 9.01 -13.51 9.78
N ALA A 216 7.91 -13.34 9.05
CA ALA A 216 7.82 -13.66 7.62
C ALA A 216 8.54 -12.67 6.70
N SER A 217 8.88 -11.47 7.20
CA SER A 217 9.65 -10.42 6.50
C SER A 217 10.51 -9.66 7.52
N ASP A 218 11.34 -8.73 7.07
CA ASP A 218 11.98 -7.70 7.90
C ASP A 218 11.03 -6.53 8.20
N HIS A 219 9.89 -6.44 7.54
CA HIS A 219 8.78 -5.57 7.89
C HIS A 219 7.66 -6.34 8.60
N TYR A 220 6.95 -5.64 9.46
CA TYR A 220 5.70 -6.11 10.05
C TYR A 220 4.51 -5.59 9.22
N PRO A 221 3.58 -6.47 8.79
CA PRO A 221 2.42 -6.01 8.04
C PRO A 221 1.50 -5.15 8.89
N VAL A 222 0.90 -4.14 8.25
CA VAL A 222 -0.13 -3.28 8.84
C VAL A 222 -1.50 -3.70 8.32
N ILE A 223 -2.39 -4.07 9.23
CA ILE A 223 -3.80 -4.28 8.95
C ILE A 223 -4.56 -3.02 9.34
N ALA A 224 -5.53 -2.65 8.52
CA ALA A 224 -6.44 -1.55 8.82
C ALA A 224 -7.86 -1.93 8.39
N ASP A 225 -8.78 -1.87 9.32
CA ASP A 225 -10.20 -2.04 9.07
C ASP A 225 -10.82 -0.65 8.89
N VAL A 226 -11.43 -0.45 7.73
CA VAL A 226 -12.09 0.79 7.37
C VAL A 226 -13.49 0.51 6.84
N ARG A 227 -14.45 1.36 7.18
CA ARG A 227 -15.82 1.27 6.67
C ARG A 227 -16.06 2.38 5.66
N LEU A 228 -16.45 2.01 4.44
CA LEU A 228 -16.91 2.97 3.45
C LEU A 228 -18.22 3.59 3.93
N LYS A 229 -18.29 4.92 4.00
CA LYS A 229 -19.53 5.63 4.33
C LYS A 229 -20.55 5.45 3.21
N GLU A 230 -21.82 5.54 3.53
CA GLU A 230 -22.88 5.61 2.53
C GLU A 230 -22.66 6.82 1.61
N ALA A 231 -23.10 6.69 0.35
CA ALA A 231 -23.10 7.83 -0.54
C ALA A 231 -24.05 8.90 0.01
N PRO A 232 -23.70 10.19 -0.06
CA PRO A 232 -24.67 11.23 0.26
C PRO A 232 -25.92 11.03 -0.60
N ALA A 233 -27.08 11.10 0.04
CA ALA A 233 -28.35 11.02 -0.69
C ALA A 233 -28.35 12.12 -1.78
N VAL A 234 -28.56 11.70 -3.01
CA VAL A 234 -28.76 12.67 -4.11
C VAL A 234 -30.13 13.31 -3.82
N GLU A 235 -30.14 14.54 -3.32
CA GLU A 235 -31.39 15.34 -3.26
C GLU A 235 -31.92 15.43 -4.70
N ALA A 236 -33.04 14.77 -4.94
CA ALA A 236 -33.75 14.92 -6.19
C ALA A 236 -34.16 16.40 -6.29
N VAL A 237 -33.49 17.14 -7.14
CA VAL A 237 -33.94 18.48 -7.53
C VAL A 237 -35.29 18.29 -8.23
N VAL A 238 -36.36 18.38 -7.45
CA VAL A 238 -37.71 18.48 -8.00
C VAL A 238 -37.75 19.83 -8.71
N GLY A 239 -37.51 19.80 -10.02
CA GLY A 239 -37.67 20.94 -10.88
C GLY A 239 -39.16 21.33 -10.84
N THR A 240 -39.49 22.40 -10.13
CA THR A 240 -40.73 23.07 -10.33
C THR A 240 -40.67 23.71 -11.73
N ALA A 241 -41.32 23.05 -12.68
CA ALA A 241 -41.59 23.67 -13.97
C ALA A 241 -42.54 24.87 -13.79
N PRO A 242 -42.36 25.97 -14.53
CA PRO A 242 -43.21 27.15 -14.48
C PRO A 242 -44.62 26.91 -15.04
#